data_25ebd50692c0f6127364560ab4236879
#
_entry.id   25ebd50692c0f6127364560ab4236879
#
_cell.length_a   1.000
_cell.length_b   1.000
_cell.length_c   1.000
_cell.angle_alpha   90.00
_cell.angle_beta   90.00
_cell.angle_gamma   90.00
#
_symmetry.space_group_name_H-M   'P 1'
#
loop_
_entity.id
_entity.type
_entity.pdbx_description
1 polymer ?
#
loop_
_entity_poly.entity_id
_entity_poly.type
_entity_poly.pdbx_seq_one_letter_code
_entity_poly.pdbx_strand_id
1 'polypeptide(L)'
;MGDGSKANHLAYVGDSTVGRNVNIGAGTITCNYDGANKHRTVIEDDVHIGSDVQLIAPVRVARGVTVGAGTTVWKDTPEGGLIINPKAQEHRPGWQRPRKSAKGKS
;
A
#
# COMPACT_ATOMS: atom_id res chain seq x y z
N MET A 1 1.92 4.30 16.76
CA MET A 1 1.14 5.27 15.96
C MET A 1 0.91 6.52 16.79
N GLY A 2 0.88 7.67 16.15
CA GLY A 2 0.66 8.93 16.85
C GLY A 2 -0.79 9.17 17.22
N ASP A 3 -1.04 10.31 17.90
CA ASP A 3 -2.37 10.67 18.36
C ASP A 3 -3.34 10.84 17.20
N GLY A 4 -4.57 10.39 17.38
CA GLY A 4 -5.62 10.50 16.40
C GLY A 4 -5.46 9.59 15.19
N SER A 5 -4.47 8.72 15.18
CA SER A 5 -4.25 7.82 14.05
C SER A 5 -5.10 6.58 14.16
N LYS A 6 -5.53 6.07 13.01
CA LYS A 6 -6.37 4.89 12.91
C LYS A 6 -5.84 3.95 11.85
N ALA A 7 -5.77 2.68 12.17
CA ALA A 7 -5.54 1.62 11.19
C ALA A 7 -6.68 0.63 11.32
N ASN A 8 -7.30 0.30 10.20
CA ASN A 8 -8.36 -0.70 10.20
C ASN A 8 -7.75 -2.04 10.65
N HIS A 9 -8.51 -2.83 11.40
CA HIS A 9 -7.99 -4.09 11.94
C HIS A 9 -7.59 -5.10 10.86
N LEU A 10 -7.99 -4.90 9.62
CA LEU A 10 -7.56 -5.73 8.50
C LEU A 10 -6.29 -5.19 7.83
N ALA A 11 -5.74 -4.08 8.30
CA ALA A 11 -4.49 -3.54 7.78
C ALA A 11 -3.31 -4.18 8.50
N TYR A 12 -2.22 -4.40 7.78
CA TYR A 12 -0.96 -4.85 8.35
C TYR A 12 0.08 -3.74 8.25
N VAL A 13 0.48 -3.21 9.37
CA VAL A 13 1.42 -2.09 9.45
C VAL A 13 2.60 -2.53 10.31
N GLY A 14 3.49 -3.31 9.72
CA GLY A 14 4.69 -3.79 10.40
C GLY A 14 5.86 -2.85 10.19
N ASP A 15 6.77 -2.82 11.13
CA ASP A 15 8.04 -2.09 11.09
C ASP A 15 7.91 -0.69 10.49
N SER A 16 6.96 0.09 11.02
CA SER A 16 6.64 1.41 10.52
C SER A 16 6.66 2.45 11.62
N THR A 17 6.97 3.67 11.24
CA THR A 17 6.76 4.84 12.09
C THR A 17 5.57 5.60 11.53
N VAL A 18 4.55 5.81 12.33
CA VAL A 18 3.31 6.45 11.89
C VAL A 18 3.08 7.70 12.74
N GLY A 19 2.88 8.83 12.07
CA GLY A 19 2.66 10.10 12.72
C GLY A 19 1.27 10.26 13.30
N ARG A 20 0.83 11.52 13.44
CA ARG A 20 -0.45 11.88 14.06
C ARG A 20 -1.51 12.09 12.99
N ASN A 21 -2.77 11.81 13.34
CA ASN A 21 -3.91 11.99 12.46
C ASN A 21 -3.78 11.22 11.15
N VAL A 22 -3.20 10.03 11.21
CA VAL A 22 -3.05 9.18 10.05
C VAL A 22 -4.23 8.20 9.99
N ASN A 23 -4.82 8.07 8.82
CA ASN A 23 -5.91 7.13 8.60
C ASN A 23 -5.44 6.09 7.57
N ILE A 24 -5.46 4.83 7.95
CA ILE A 24 -4.99 3.74 7.11
C ILE A 24 -6.15 2.81 6.81
N GLY A 25 -6.47 2.67 5.54
CA GLY A 25 -7.60 1.87 5.10
C GLY A 25 -7.38 0.37 5.23
N ALA A 26 -8.47 -0.37 5.13
CA ALA A 26 -8.45 -1.83 5.24
C ALA A 26 -7.64 -2.45 4.10
N GLY A 27 -6.91 -3.52 4.40
CA GLY A 27 -6.13 -4.21 3.38
C GLY A 27 -4.81 -3.53 3.04
N THR A 28 -4.49 -2.42 3.69
CA THR A 28 -3.20 -1.77 3.49
C THR A 28 -2.11 -2.59 4.17
N ILE A 29 -1.03 -2.81 3.45
CA ILE A 29 0.10 -3.56 4.00
C ILE A 29 1.41 -2.80 3.76
N THR A 30 2.34 -2.96 4.70
CA THR A 30 3.71 -2.51 4.53
C THR A 30 4.55 -3.72 4.17
N CYS A 31 5.38 -3.57 3.15
CA CYS A 31 6.22 -4.66 2.64
C CYS A 31 7.67 -4.27 2.68
N ASN A 32 8.54 -5.23 2.99
CA ASN A 32 9.96 -5.04 2.75
C ASN A 32 10.29 -5.61 1.38
N TYR A 33 10.88 -4.76 0.55
CA TYR A 33 11.31 -5.16 -0.77
C TYR A 33 12.41 -6.21 -0.71
N ASP A 34 13.33 -6.04 0.22
CA ASP A 34 14.49 -6.91 0.39
C ASP A 34 14.30 -7.79 1.61
N GLY A 35 14.15 -9.09 1.41
CA GLY A 35 13.95 -10.02 2.51
C GLY A 35 15.15 -10.21 3.42
N ALA A 36 16.35 -9.79 3.00
CA ALA A 36 17.57 -9.95 3.80
C ALA A 36 17.77 -8.82 4.80
N ASN A 37 17.26 -7.63 4.52
CA ASN A 37 17.42 -6.46 5.36
C ASN A 37 16.07 -5.88 5.70
N LYS A 38 15.95 -5.35 6.92
CA LYS A 38 14.74 -4.65 7.33
C LYS A 38 14.83 -3.20 6.91
N HIS A 39 13.82 -2.74 6.23
CA HIS A 39 13.69 -1.34 5.84
C HIS A 39 12.42 -0.79 6.48
N ARG A 40 12.47 0.49 6.83
CA ARG A 40 11.39 1.11 7.57
C ARG A 40 10.48 1.90 6.64
N THR A 41 9.19 1.81 6.91
CA THR A 41 8.20 2.67 6.30
C THR A 41 7.93 3.83 7.26
N VAL A 42 7.97 5.05 6.77
CA VAL A 42 7.68 6.25 7.56
C VAL A 42 6.44 6.92 6.97
N ILE A 43 5.44 7.12 7.80
CA ILE A 43 4.21 7.82 7.42
C ILE A 43 4.12 9.04 8.31
N GLU A 44 4.19 10.23 7.71
CA GLU A 44 4.18 11.48 8.46
C GLU A 44 2.76 11.86 8.86
N ASP A 45 2.61 13.06 9.43
CA ASP A 45 1.34 13.49 10.00
C ASP A 45 0.29 13.77 8.92
N ASP A 46 -0.98 13.64 9.29
CA ASP A 46 -2.12 14.04 8.45
C ASP A 46 -2.18 13.32 7.10
N VAL A 47 -1.77 12.06 7.08
CA VAL A 47 -1.78 11.24 5.88
C VAL A 47 -3.04 10.37 5.85
N HIS A 48 -3.67 10.29 4.69
CA HIS A 48 -4.80 9.39 4.46
C HIS A 48 -4.41 8.33 3.45
N ILE A 49 -4.48 7.09 3.85
CA ILE A 49 -4.14 5.96 2.98
C ILE A 49 -5.40 5.16 2.71
N GLY A 50 -5.77 5.04 1.45
CA GLY A 50 -6.95 4.30 1.04
C GLY A 50 -6.80 2.80 1.27
N SER A 51 -7.84 2.06 0.94
CA SER A 51 -7.86 0.62 1.11
C SER A 51 -6.97 -0.09 0.09
N ASP A 52 -6.45 -1.25 0.45
CA ASP A 52 -5.67 -2.10 -0.46
C ASP A 52 -4.45 -1.41 -1.03
N VAL A 53 -3.80 -0.58 -0.23
CA VAL A 53 -2.56 0.10 -0.60
C VAL A 53 -1.38 -0.73 -0.16
N GLN A 54 -0.33 -0.75 -0.98
CA GLN A 54 0.93 -1.39 -0.63
C GLN A 54 2.00 -0.32 -0.46
N LEU A 55 2.68 -0.34 0.67
CA LEU A 55 3.80 0.56 0.95
C LEU A 55 5.07 -0.28 0.98
N ILE A 56 5.91 -0.10 0.00
CA ILE A 56 7.12 -0.92 -0.15
C ILE A 56 8.31 -0.19 0.44
N ALA A 57 8.78 -0.69 1.57
CA ALA A 57 9.89 -0.09 2.29
C ALA A 57 11.22 -0.27 1.52
N PRO A 58 12.18 0.67 1.65
CA PRO A 58 12.04 1.88 2.43
C PRO A 58 11.22 2.94 1.69
N VAL A 59 10.29 3.55 2.39
CA VAL A 59 9.47 4.60 1.79
C VAL A 59 9.03 5.58 2.86
N ARG A 60 8.96 6.86 2.50
CA ARG A 60 8.44 7.92 3.36
C ARG A 60 7.24 8.55 2.66
N VAL A 61 6.10 8.50 3.32
CA VAL A 61 4.89 9.18 2.87
C VAL A 61 4.81 10.49 3.65
N ALA A 62 4.99 11.60 2.94
CA ALA A 62 5.14 12.90 3.57
C ALA A 62 3.81 13.44 4.08
N ARG A 63 3.90 14.46 4.92
CA ARG A 63 2.73 15.04 5.60
C ARG A 63 1.67 15.50 4.60
N GLY A 64 0.42 15.26 4.96
CA GLY A 64 -0.71 15.75 4.22
C GLY A 64 -1.03 15.01 2.94
N VAL A 65 -0.32 13.91 2.66
CA VAL A 65 -0.54 13.14 1.44
C VAL A 65 -1.78 12.26 1.57
N THR A 66 -2.53 12.17 0.49
CA THR A 66 -3.60 11.18 0.35
C THR A 66 -3.15 10.15 -0.67
N VAL A 67 -3.21 8.88 -0.30
CA VAL A 67 -2.90 7.77 -1.19
C VAL A 67 -4.21 7.12 -1.59
N GLY A 68 -4.49 7.08 -2.89
CA GLY A 68 -5.72 6.49 -3.39
C GLY A 68 -5.76 4.98 -3.20
N ALA A 69 -6.96 4.43 -3.14
CA ALA A 69 -7.16 3.00 -2.95
C ALA A 69 -6.46 2.19 -4.05
N GLY A 70 -5.89 1.07 -3.68
CA GLY A 70 -5.24 0.17 -4.63
C GLY A 70 -3.90 0.63 -5.15
N THR A 71 -3.33 1.70 -4.58
CA THR A 71 -2.06 2.26 -5.03
C THR A 71 -0.88 1.52 -4.40
N THR A 72 0.17 1.34 -5.17
CA THR A 72 1.46 0.85 -4.66
C THR A 72 2.41 2.03 -4.58
N VAL A 73 2.96 2.28 -3.39
CA VAL A 73 3.90 3.37 -3.16
C VAL A 73 5.28 2.77 -2.93
N TRP A 74 6.23 3.10 -3.82
CA TRP A 74 7.61 2.61 -3.70
C TRP A 74 8.64 3.73 -3.72
N LYS A 75 8.21 4.96 -3.84
CA LYS A 75 9.08 6.13 -3.81
C LYS A 75 8.58 7.10 -2.76
N ASP A 76 9.50 7.80 -2.13
CA ASP A 76 9.15 8.86 -1.20
C ASP A 76 8.26 9.89 -1.90
N THR A 77 7.29 10.41 -1.17
CA THR A 77 6.33 11.37 -1.72
C THR A 77 6.70 12.78 -1.30
N PRO A 78 6.41 13.79 -2.14
CA PRO A 78 6.40 15.18 -1.65
C PRO A 78 5.22 15.39 -0.70
N GLU A 79 5.24 16.50 0.03
CA GLU A 79 4.14 16.83 0.94
C GLU A 79 2.86 17.15 0.19
N GLY A 80 1.74 16.74 0.76
CA GLY A 80 0.42 17.04 0.24
C GLY A 80 0.10 16.31 -1.06
N GLY A 81 -1.08 16.58 -1.57
CA GLY A 81 -1.49 16.03 -2.84
C GLY A 81 -2.00 14.59 -2.79
N LEU A 82 -2.22 14.05 -3.96
CA LEU A 82 -2.77 12.71 -4.13
C LEU A 82 -1.78 11.82 -4.88
N ILE A 83 -1.49 10.66 -4.33
CA ILE A 83 -0.65 9.66 -4.96
C ILE A 83 -1.55 8.57 -5.50
N ILE A 84 -1.46 8.31 -6.79
CA ILE A 84 -2.17 7.23 -7.46
C ILE A 84 -1.25 6.60 -8.50
N ASN A 85 -1.61 5.39 -8.92
CA ASN A 85 -0.99 4.75 -10.08
C ASN A 85 -2.05 4.72 -11.18
N PRO A 86 -2.13 5.74 -12.05
CA PRO A 86 -3.16 5.75 -13.09
C PRO A 86 -3.00 4.54 -13.99
N LYS A 87 -4.08 3.82 -14.17
CA LYS A 87 -4.06 2.63 -15.00
C LYS A 87 -5.45 2.43 -15.57
N ALA A 88 -5.56 2.46 -16.89
CA ALA A 88 -6.83 2.24 -17.53
C ALA A 88 -7.29 0.80 -17.33
N GLN A 89 -8.58 0.63 -17.12
CA GLN A 89 -9.17 -0.70 -17.10
C GLN A 89 -9.08 -1.27 -18.51
N GLU A 90 -8.65 -2.51 -18.60
CA GLU A 90 -8.43 -3.16 -19.88
C GLU A 90 -9.21 -4.46 -19.91
N HIS A 91 -9.98 -4.67 -20.96
CA HIS A 91 -10.68 -5.92 -21.17
C HIS A 91 -9.99 -6.67 -22.31
N ARG A 92 -9.61 -7.90 -22.06
CA ARG A 92 -8.97 -8.75 -23.05
C ARG A 92 -9.93 -9.86 -23.47
N PRO A 93 -10.74 -9.64 -24.52
CA PRO A 93 -11.67 -10.66 -24.96
C PRO A 93 -10.90 -11.89 -25.45
N GLY A 94 -11.46 -13.06 -25.20
CA GLY A 94 -10.81 -14.30 -25.60
C GLY A 94 -9.76 -14.82 -24.64
N TRP A 95 -9.40 -14.03 -23.62
CA TRP A 95 -8.45 -14.50 -22.59
C TRP A 95 -9.07 -15.63 -21.81
N GLN A 96 -8.31 -16.69 -21.62
CA GLN A 96 -8.79 -17.85 -20.87
C GLN A 96 -8.01 -18.04 -19.59
N ARG A 97 -8.74 -18.33 -18.52
CA ARG A 97 -8.13 -18.60 -17.23
C ARG A 97 -7.30 -19.88 -17.33
N PRO A 98 -6.05 -19.88 -16.85
CA PRO A 98 -5.29 -21.11 -16.78
C PRO A 98 -6.02 -22.16 -15.95
N ARG A 99 -6.08 -23.38 -16.45
CA ARG A 99 -6.75 -24.49 -15.75
C ARG A 99 -5.70 -25.40 -15.14
N LYS A 100 -6.05 -26.00 -14.03
CA LYS A 100 -5.24 -27.08 -13.50
C LYS A 100 -5.27 -28.23 -14.50
N SER A 101 -4.11 -28.83 -14.78
CA SER A 101 -4.04 -30.00 -15.61
C SER A 101 -4.84 -31.13 -14.96
N ALA A 102 -5.64 -31.77 -15.75
CA ALA A 102 -6.36 -32.92 -15.23
C ALA A 102 -5.36 -34.04 -14.94
N LYS A 103 -4.54 -33.86 -15.20
CA LYS A 103 -3.88 -34.25 -15.23
C LYS A 103 -3.16 -34.22 -14.70
N GLY A 104 -3.22 -34.15 -14.83
CA GLY A 104 -2.92 -33.49 -14.56
C GLY A 104 -2.50 -33.15 -14.10
N LYS A 105 -2.75 -33.32 -14.01
CA LYS A 105 -2.78 -32.52 -13.65
C LYS A 105 -2.73 -32.11 -13.32
N SER A 106 -2.63 -32.75 -13.24
CA SER A 106 -2.90 -32.09 -13.02
C SER A 106 -3.01 -31.98 -12.82
#